data_08d8c73633c5145a3fda21a1d26a67b7
#
_entry.id   08d8c73633c5145a3fda21a1d26a67b7
#
_cell.length_a   1.000
_cell.length_b   1.000
_cell.length_c   1.000
_cell.angle_alpha   90.00
_cell.angle_beta   90.00
_cell.angle_gamma   90.00
#
_symmetry.space_group_name_H-M   'P 1'
#
loop_
_entity.id
_entity.type
_entity.pdbx_description
1 polymer ?
#
loop_
_entity_poly.entity_id
_entity_poly.type
_entity_poly.pdbx_seq_one_letter_code
_entity_poly.pdbx_strand_id
1 'polypeptide(L)'
;VHECVVLWLTAPPDAPRSRKVTTHVELIEDFQAARPRLLSLAHRILGSLHDAEDAVQTTWIRARTADWAAVDNPEGWFTTVTARLCLDQLRARDRRGELPLLAESIPDAELAADEEFLRREDVSRALLVLLGRLTPAQRVAYVLHDLFAVPFDQIATVLDTAPANAKKLASRARLRLGAPGAEPRETAGHARIVDAFLAAARGGDIDRLVALMAPGVVRTVDPRLVREGAATEVLGARQVAEETRYFADRIHASVPMLVNGGPGAVIAPGGHPLACLRFAIADGRIARFEITRFRPDDSVRRFSDLP
;
A
#
# COMPACT_ATOMS: atom_id res chain seq x y z
N VAL A 1 15.13 10.02 2.32
CA VAL A 1 13.80 9.39 2.35
C VAL A 1 12.95 9.98 3.48
N HIS A 2 13.58 10.57 4.53
CA HIS A 2 12.86 11.25 5.63
C HIS A 2 12.33 12.63 5.22
N GLU A 3 12.88 13.27 4.20
CA GLU A 3 12.51 14.62 3.77
C GLU A 3 11.25 14.69 2.88
N CYS A 4 10.92 13.64 2.14
CA CYS A 4 9.73 13.64 1.29
C CYS A 4 8.41 13.45 2.05
N VAL A 5 8.44 12.83 3.24
CA VAL A 5 7.24 12.66 4.08
C VAL A 5 6.91 13.94 4.87
N VAL A 6 7.92 14.78 5.11
CA VAL A 6 7.79 16.01 5.92
C VAL A 6 7.24 17.18 5.13
N LEU A 7 7.43 17.21 3.80
CA LEU A 7 6.98 18.36 2.98
C LEU A 7 5.44 18.45 2.80
N TRP A 8 4.71 17.39 3.12
CA TRP A 8 3.24 17.41 3.14
C TRP A 8 2.62 17.66 4.51
N LEU A 9 3.46 17.78 5.56
CA LEU A 9 3.03 18.02 6.95
C LEU A 9 3.02 19.49 7.35
N THR A 10 3.46 20.41 6.48
CA THR A 10 3.43 21.84 6.74
C THR A 10 2.37 22.56 5.89
N ALA A 11 1.13 22.12 5.95
CA ALA A 11 0.02 23.01 5.70
C ALA A 11 -0.09 23.95 6.94
N PRO A 12 -0.23 25.28 6.75
CA PRO A 12 -0.33 26.20 7.87
C PRO A 12 -1.55 25.88 8.72
N PRO A 13 -1.52 26.18 10.03
CA PRO A 13 -2.65 25.95 10.93
C PRO A 13 -3.71 27.05 10.77
N ASP A 14 -4.30 27.16 9.61
CA ASP A 14 -5.61 27.79 9.47
C ASP A 14 -6.62 26.65 9.46
N ALA A 15 -7.03 26.25 10.67
CA ALA A 15 -8.18 25.40 10.85
C ALA A 15 -9.37 26.07 10.12
N PRO A 16 -10.01 25.38 9.14
CA PRO A 16 -11.20 25.92 8.53
C PRO A 16 -12.22 26.19 9.63
N ARG A 17 -12.58 27.46 9.79
CA ARG A 17 -13.57 27.89 10.76
C ARG A 17 -14.85 27.10 10.47
N SER A 18 -15.42 26.51 11.50
CA SER A 18 -16.73 25.86 11.50
C SER A 18 -17.75 26.75 10.77
N ARG A 19 -17.95 26.49 9.46
CA ARG A 19 -18.94 27.20 8.64
C ARG A 19 -20.14 26.28 8.51
N LYS A 20 -21.30 26.73 8.99
CA LYS A 20 -22.54 25.99 8.79
C LYS A 20 -22.93 26.04 7.33
N VAL A 21 -23.24 24.88 6.74
CA VAL A 21 -23.82 24.77 5.41
C VAL A 21 -25.27 25.24 5.52
N THR A 22 -25.61 26.32 4.85
CA THR A 22 -26.93 26.91 4.88
C THR A 22 -27.71 26.75 3.58
N THR A 23 -27.01 26.45 2.49
CA THR A 23 -27.61 26.30 1.17
C THR A 23 -27.12 25.04 0.46
N HIS A 24 -27.91 24.55 -0.51
CA HIS A 24 -27.54 23.39 -1.34
C HIS A 24 -26.29 23.68 -2.21
N VAL A 25 -26.08 24.91 -2.61
CA VAL A 25 -24.90 25.34 -3.40
C VAL A 25 -23.64 25.23 -2.55
N GLU A 26 -23.67 25.71 -1.31
CA GLU A 26 -22.54 25.59 -0.38
C GLU A 26 -22.18 24.13 -0.10
N LEU A 27 -23.18 23.26 0.02
CA LEU A 27 -22.95 21.82 0.19
C LEU A 27 -22.18 21.21 -1.01
N ILE A 28 -22.56 21.58 -2.23
CA ILE A 28 -21.89 21.10 -3.44
C ILE A 28 -20.44 21.58 -3.44
N GLU A 29 -20.21 22.86 -3.16
CA GLU A 29 -18.86 23.47 -3.13
C GLU A 29 -17.97 22.80 -2.08
N ASP A 30 -18.47 22.65 -0.85
CA ASP A 30 -17.76 22.03 0.25
C ASP A 30 -17.43 20.56 -0.05
N PHE A 31 -18.38 19.82 -0.65
CA PHE A 31 -18.12 18.43 -1.05
C PHE A 31 -17.12 18.32 -2.18
N GLN A 32 -17.19 19.17 -3.20
CA GLN A 32 -16.24 19.18 -4.32
C GLN A 32 -14.82 19.52 -3.84
N ALA A 33 -14.68 20.44 -2.90
CA ALA A 33 -13.41 20.76 -2.28
C ALA A 33 -12.85 19.58 -1.45
N ALA A 34 -13.71 18.85 -0.73
CA ALA A 34 -13.31 17.71 0.09
C ALA A 34 -13.05 16.42 -0.73
N ARG A 35 -13.68 16.28 -1.92
CA ARG A 35 -13.70 15.05 -2.72
C ARG A 35 -12.30 14.43 -2.97
N PRO A 36 -11.24 15.17 -3.39
CA PRO A 36 -9.92 14.58 -3.61
C PRO A 36 -9.35 13.96 -2.34
N ARG A 37 -9.48 14.65 -1.20
CA ARG A 37 -9.01 14.15 0.10
C ARG A 37 -9.78 12.91 0.55
N LEU A 38 -11.11 12.88 0.35
CA LEU A 38 -11.96 11.73 0.67
C LEU A 38 -11.61 10.52 -0.20
N LEU A 39 -11.35 10.73 -1.49
CA LEU A 39 -10.93 9.67 -2.40
C LEU A 39 -9.58 9.07 -1.99
N SER A 40 -8.60 9.93 -1.68
CA SER A 40 -7.29 9.53 -1.21
C SER A 40 -7.36 8.75 0.12
N LEU A 41 -8.23 9.18 1.04
CA LEU A 41 -8.50 8.49 2.30
C LEU A 41 -9.14 7.12 2.07
N ALA A 42 -10.21 7.06 1.29
CA ALA A 42 -10.95 5.84 1.01
C ALA A 42 -10.07 4.80 0.29
N HIS A 43 -9.27 5.24 -0.69
CA HIS A 43 -8.31 4.37 -1.39
C HIS A 43 -7.28 3.76 -0.44
N ARG A 44 -6.70 4.53 0.50
CA ARG A 44 -5.76 3.97 1.50
C ARG A 44 -6.44 3.00 2.47
N ILE A 45 -7.73 3.20 2.75
CA ILE A 45 -8.50 2.27 3.58
C ILE A 45 -8.90 1.02 2.79
N LEU A 46 -9.40 1.13 1.58
CA LEU A 46 -9.99 0.02 0.81
C LEU A 46 -8.96 -0.69 -0.07
N GLY A 47 -7.97 0.04 -0.58
CA GLY A 47 -6.93 -0.48 -1.46
C GLY A 47 -7.34 -0.55 -2.94
N SER A 48 -8.55 -0.15 -3.31
CA SER A 48 -9.08 -0.14 -4.67
C SER A 48 -9.65 1.24 -4.97
N LEU A 49 -9.33 1.80 -6.13
CA LEU A 49 -9.86 3.08 -6.59
C LEU A 49 -11.36 2.98 -6.85
N HIS A 50 -11.79 1.90 -7.48
CA HIS A 50 -13.21 1.64 -7.75
C HIS A 50 -14.05 1.68 -6.46
N ASP A 51 -13.65 0.91 -5.46
CA ASP A 51 -14.34 0.90 -4.16
C ASP A 51 -14.26 2.26 -3.43
N ALA A 52 -13.16 2.98 -3.59
CA ALA A 52 -13.00 4.31 -3.01
C ALA A 52 -13.95 5.32 -3.66
N GLU A 53 -14.11 5.27 -4.98
CA GLU A 53 -15.06 6.10 -5.72
C GLU A 53 -16.50 5.81 -5.29
N ASP A 54 -16.87 4.54 -5.14
CA ASP A 54 -18.18 4.13 -4.66
C ASP A 54 -18.47 4.63 -3.23
N ALA A 55 -17.49 4.55 -2.34
CA ALA A 55 -17.63 5.06 -0.97
C ALA A 55 -17.80 6.59 -0.96
N VAL A 56 -17.07 7.32 -1.78
CA VAL A 56 -17.18 8.78 -1.90
C VAL A 56 -18.50 9.17 -2.54
N GLN A 57 -18.95 8.46 -3.57
CA GLN A 57 -20.26 8.68 -4.20
C GLN A 57 -21.41 8.43 -3.19
N THR A 58 -21.31 7.34 -2.42
CA THR A 58 -22.30 7.05 -1.36
C THR A 58 -22.28 8.12 -0.27
N THR A 59 -21.11 8.67 0.07
CA THR A 59 -21.01 9.81 1.00
C THR A 59 -21.77 11.02 0.47
N TRP A 60 -21.65 11.35 -0.83
CA TRP A 60 -22.41 12.42 -1.46
C TRP A 60 -23.94 12.18 -1.39
N ILE A 61 -24.39 10.95 -1.71
CA ILE A 61 -25.81 10.60 -1.64
C ILE A 61 -26.37 10.84 -0.21
N ARG A 62 -25.61 10.43 0.83
CA ARG A 62 -25.98 10.68 2.23
C ARG A 62 -25.96 12.16 2.60
N ALA A 63 -25.01 12.92 2.06
CA ALA A 63 -24.91 14.35 2.30
C ALA A 63 -26.16 15.11 1.81
N ARG A 64 -26.75 14.70 0.69
CA ARG A 64 -27.97 15.33 0.14
C ARG A 64 -29.18 15.19 1.03
N THR A 65 -29.21 14.22 1.92
CA THR A 65 -30.35 13.93 2.80
C THR A 65 -30.07 14.21 4.29
N ALA A 66 -28.86 14.69 4.61
CA ALA A 66 -28.44 15.00 5.97
C ALA A 66 -29.08 16.31 6.47
N ASP A 67 -29.33 16.36 7.77
CA ASP A 67 -29.73 17.60 8.46
C ASP A 67 -28.46 18.46 8.75
N TRP A 68 -28.15 19.37 7.84
CA TRP A 68 -26.99 20.24 7.95
C TRP A 68 -27.09 21.30 9.05
N ALA A 69 -28.31 21.56 9.57
CA ALA A 69 -28.47 22.48 10.70
C ALA A 69 -27.81 21.93 11.99
N ALA A 70 -27.71 20.60 12.08
CA ALA A 70 -27.09 19.91 13.20
C ALA A 70 -25.57 19.63 12.99
N VAL A 71 -24.99 20.01 11.84
CA VAL A 71 -23.60 19.73 11.50
C VAL A 71 -22.74 20.99 11.66
N ASP A 72 -21.88 21.01 12.67
CA ASP A 72 -20.97 22.13 12.91
C ASP A 72 -19.69 22.08 12.07
N ASN A 73 -19.26 20.89 11.61
CA ASN A 73 -18.07 20.68 10.81
C ASN A 73 -18.36 19.78 9.61
N PRO A 74 -18.68 20.34 8.42
CA PRO A 74 -19.00 19.60 7.21
C PRO A 74 -17.84 18.68 6.75
N GLU A 75 -16.60 19.14 6.77
CA GLU A 75 -15.44 18.33 6.37
C GLU A 75 -15.24 17.12 7.30
N GLY A 76 -15.37 17.34 8.60
CA GLY A 76 -15.34 16.26 9.60
C GLY A 76 -16.49 15.26 9.41
N TRP A 77 -17.67 15.73 9.02
CA TRP A 77 -18.83 14.89 8.72
C TRP A 77 -18.57 14.03 7.48
N PHE A 78 -18.10 14.61 6.37
CA PHE A 78 -17.74 13.86 5.16
C PHE A 78 -16.67 12.80 5.45
N THR A 79 -15.61 13.17 6.19
CA THR A 79 -14.56 12.26 6.61
C THR A 79 -15.12 11.09 7.43
N THR A 80 -15.97 11.36 8.40
CA THR A 80 -16.59 10.36 9.27
C THR A 80 -17.49 9.40 8.48
N VAL A 81 -18.34 9.91 7.59
CA VAL A 81 -19.25 9.09 6.78
C VAL A 81 -18.47 8.22 5.81
N THR A 82 -17.51 8.79 5.09
CA THR A 82 -16.64 8.03 4.16
C THR A 82 -15.88 6.93 4.89
N ALA A 83 -15.25 7.24 6.03
CA ALA A 83 -14.50 6.27 6.81
C ALA A 83 -15.37 5.13 7.35
N ARG A 84 -16.61 5.42 7.79
CA ARG A 84 -17.57 4.39 8.22
C ARG A 84 -17.97 3.47 7.07
N LEU A 85 -18.25 4.02 5.89
CA LEU A 85 -18.56 3.22 4.69
C LEU A 85 -17.38 2.28 4.35
N CYS A 86 -16.17 2.79 4.38
CA CYS A 86 -14.97 1.98 4.13
C CYS A 86 -14.81 0.88 5.21
N LEU A 87 -15.02 1.20 6.48
CA LEU A 87 -14.93 0.24 7.58
C LEU A 87 -15.96 -0.89 7.42
N ASP A 88 -17.21 -0.53 7.08
CA ASP A 88 -18.29 -1.49 6.89
C ASP A 88 -17.99 -2.42 5.73
N GLN A 89 -17.44 -1.90 4.63
CA GLN A 89 -17.03 -2.68 3.49
C GLN A 89 -15.87 -3.64 3.84
N LEU A 90 -14.85 -3.17 4.56
CA LEU A 90 -13.76 -4.04 5.04
C LEU A 90 -14.27 -5.14 5.98
N ARG A 91 -15.16 -4.79 6.92
CA ARG A 91 -15.77 -5.79 7.83
C ARG A 91 -16.62 -6.81 7.06
N ALA A 92 -17.31 -6.39 6.01
CA ALA A 92 -18.09 -7.29 5.17
C ALA A 92 -17.19 -8.29 4.43
N ARG A 93 -16.06 -7.83 3.87
CA ARG A 93 -15.05 -8.69 3.25
C ARG A 93 -14.45 -9.69 4.24
N ASP A 94 -14.06 -9.20 5.42
CA ASP A 94 -13.50 -10.03 6.48
C ASP A 94 -14.47 -11.15 6.93
N ARG A 95 -15.76 -10.82 7.11
CA ARG A 95 -16.80 -11.83 7.44
C ARG A 95 -17.04 -12.86 6.33
N ARG A 96 -16.86 -12.49 5.06
CA ARG A 96 -16.97 -13.41 3.93
C ARG A 96 -15.71 -14.26 3.74
N GLY A 97 -14.68 -14.02 4.57
CA GLY A 97 -13.39 -14.69 4.43
C GLY A 97 -12.67 -14.33 3.12
N GLU A 98 -13.01 -13.17 2.53
CA GLU A 98 -12.34 -12.68 1.33
C GLU A 98 -10.88 -12.38 1.69
N LEU A 99 -9.97 -12.98 0.94
CA LEU A 99 -8.55 -12.71 1.05
C LEU A 99 -8.27 -11.23 0.75
N PRO A 100 -7.13 -10.68 1.23
CA PRO A 100 -6.68 -9.37 0.75
C PRO A 100 -6.77 -9.32 -0.77
N LEU A 101 -7.18 -8.18 -1.33
CA LEU A 101 -7.26 -7.98 -2.77
C LEU A 101 -5.89 -8.28 -3.39
N LEU A 102 -5.76 -9.47 -3.99
CA LEU A 102 -4.59 -9.88 -4.74
C LEU A 102 -4.77 -9.46 -6.20
N ALA A 103 -3.68 -9.04 -6.84
CA ALA A 103 -3.72 -8.58 -8.23
C ALA A 103 -4.37 -9.59 -9.20
N GLU A 104 -4.24 -10.88 -8.91
CA GLU A 104 -4.83 -11.95 -9.74
C GLU A 104 -6.37 -11.96 -9.75
N SER A 105 -6.99 -11.37 -8.73
CA SER A 105 -8.46 -11.31 -8.59
C SER A 105 -9.07 -10.00 -9.10
N ILE A 106 -8.23 -9.08 -9.61
CA ILE A 106 -8.64 -7.75 -10.05
C ILE A 106 -8.53 -7.67 -11.57
N PRO A 107 -9.54 -7.15 -12.29
CA PRO A 107 -9.47 -6.93 -13.73
C PRO A 107 -8.31 -5.99 -14.11
N ASP A 108 -7.64 -6.25 -15.24
CA ASP A 108 -6.48 -5.47 -15.70
C ASP A 108 -6.78 -3.97 -15.82
N ALA A 109 -7.99 -3.60 -16.24
CA ALA A 109 -8.41 -2.22 -16.36
C ALA A 109 -8.46 -1.51 -14.99
N GLU A 110 -8.90 -2.20 -13.94
CA GLU A 110 -8.93 -1.65 -12.58
C GLU A 110 -7.51 -1.54 -12.01
N LEU A 111 -6.65 -2.56 -12.23
CA LEU A 111 -5.24 -2.49 -11.85
C LEU A 111 -4.52 -1.31 -12.51
N ALA A 112 -4.82 -1.03 -13.79
CA ALA A 112 -4.26 0.10 -14.50
C ALA A 112 -4.74 1.45 -13.92
N ALA A 113 -6.01 1.54 -13.52
CA ALA A 113 -6.58 2.72 -12.88
C ALA A 113 -5.96 2.95 -11.49
N ASP A 114 -5.82 1.90 -10.68
CA ASP A 114 -5.13 1.95 -9.38
C ASP A 114 -3.67 2.41 -9.56
N GLU A 115 -2.97 1.87 -10.55
CA GLU A 115 -1.58 2.22 -10.85
C GLU A 115 -1.42 3.71 -11.24
N GLU A 116 -2.31 4.24 -12.06
CA GLU A 116 -2.35 5.66 -12.43
C GLU A 116 -2.64 6.53 -11.21
N PHE A 117 -3.58 6.11 -10.36
CA PHE A 117 -3.91 6.81 -9.12
C PHE A 117 -2.72 6.86 -8.16
N LEU A 118 -2.01 5.74 -7.98
CA LEU A 118 -0.81 5.68 -7.14
C LEU A 118 0.26 6.68 -7.60
N ARG A 119 0.49 6.75 -8.92
CA ARG A 119 1.47 7.69 -9.47
C ARG A 119 1.06 9.14 -9.27
N ARG A 120 -0.20 9.46 -9.50
CA ARG A 120 -0.73 10.83 -9.38
C ARG A 120 -0.74 11.33 -7.94
N GLU A 121 -1.09 10.47 -7.00
CA GLU A 121 -1.21 10.82 -5.58
C GLU A 121 0.08 10.54 -4.78
N ASP A 122 1.16 10.11 -5.44
CA ASP A 122 2.44 9.72 -4.81
C ASP A 122 2.25 8.71 -3.65
N VAL A 123 1.35 7.74 -3.84
CA VAL A 123 1.06 6.73 -2.82
C VAL A 123 2.05 5.58 -2.91
N SER A 124 2.72 5.31 -1.80
CA SER A 124 3.68 4.20 -1.73
C SER A 124 2.98 2.84 -1.82
N ARG A 125 3.33 2.03 -2.82
CA ARG A 125 2.87 0.62 -2.95
C ARG A 125 3.21 -0.19 -1.70
N ALA A 126 4.42 0.01 -1.15
CA ALA A 126 4.83 -0.67 0.08
C ALA A 126 3.85 -0.39 1.23
N LEU A 127 3.38 0.86 1.35
CA LEU A 127 2.38 1.21 2.35
C LEU A 127 1.07 0.45 2.14
N LEU A 128 0.55 0.37 0.90
CA LEU A 128 -0.71 -0.35 0.63
C LEU A 128 -0.60 -1.84 0.93
N VAL A 129 0.50 -2.48 0.51
CA VAL A 129 0.79 -3.88 0.83
C VAL A 129 0.76 -4.11 2.35
N LEU A 130 1.38 -3.23 3.11
CA LEU A 130 1.41 -3.32 4.58
C LEU A 130 0.05 -3.02 5.20
N LEU A 131 -0.67 -2.01 4.73
CA LEU A 131 -2.04 -1.70 5.20
C LEU A 131 -2.98 -2.90 5.02
N GLY A 132 -2.80 -3.69 3.96
CA GLY A 132 -3.54 -4.93 3.73
C GLY A 132 -3.36 -5.99 4.84
N ARG A 133 -2.31 -5.88 5.66
CA ARG A 133 -2.02 -6.78 6.79
C ARG A 133 -2.69 -6.40 8.10
N LEU A 134 -3.32 -5.24 8.16
CA LEU A 134 -4.01 -4.73 9.34
C LEU A 134 -5.44 -5.25 9.40
N THR A 135 -5.97 -5.43 10.62
CA THR A 135 -7.41 -5.63 10.78
C THR A 135 -8.17 -4.38 10.32
N PRO A 136 -9.45 -4.48 9.91
CA PRO A 136 -10.25 -3.34 9.48
C PRO A 136 -10.17 -2.14 10.43
N ALA A 137 -10.35 -2.37 11.73
CA ALA A 137 -10.31 -1.31 12.73
C ALA A 137 -8.90 -0.70 12.90
N GLN A 138 -7.83 -1.51 12.84
CA GLN A 138 -6.45 -1.02 12.89
C GLN A 138 -6.11 -0.19 11.66
N ARG A 139 -6.51 -0.65 10.48
CA ARG A 139 -6.27 0.05 9.21
C ARG A 139 -6.95 1.41 9.21
N VAL A 140 -8.24 1.48 9.58
CA VAL A 140 -8.98 2.74 9.68
C VAL A 140 -8.35 3.67 10.72
N ALA A 141 -8.03 3.19 11.93
CA ALA A 141 -7.42 4.02 12.97
C ALA A 141 -6.07 4.61 12.53
N TYR A 142 -5.23 3.80 11.88
CA TYR A 142 -3.92 4.22 11.38
C TYR A 142 -4.06 5.23 10.24
N VAL A 143 -4.86 4.93 9.23
CA VAL A 143 -5.04 5.82 8.08
C VAL A 143 -5.58 7.18 8.55
N LEU A 144 -6.65 7.20 9.34
CA LEU A 144 -7.25 8.44 9.82
C LEU A 144 -6.27 9.27 10.65
N HIS A 145 -5.58 8.66 11.61
CA HIS A 145 -4.71 9.41 12.50
C HIS A 145 -3.36 9.74 11.89
N ASP A 146 -2.64 8.70 11.41
CA ASP A 146 -1.24 8.85 11.02
C ASP A 146 -1.05 9.47 9.63
N LEU A 147 -2.03 9.28 8.73
CA LEU A 147 -1.93 9.79 7.36
C LEU A 147 -2.79 11.05 7.13
N PHE A 148 -3.89 11.21 7.88
CA PHE A 148 -4.84 12.32 7.68
C PHE A 148 -4.99 13.22 8.90
N ALA A 149 -4.23 13.00 9.97
CA ALA A 149 -4.21 13.80 11.20
C ALA A 149 -5.59 13.98 11.88
N VAL A 150 -6.49 13.01 11.72
CA VAL A 150 -7.83 13.04 12.34
C VAL A 150 -7.69 12.82 13.85
N PRO A 151 -8.37 13.63 14.70
CA PRO A 151 -8.35 13.47 16.16
C PRO A 151 -8.94 12.13 16.61
N PHE A 152 -8.43 11.58 17.73
CA PHE A 152 -8.91 10.29 18.25
C PHE A 152 -10.38 10.28 18.67
N ASP A 153 -10.95 11.41 19.08
CA ASP A 153 -12.38 11.51 19.41
C ASP A 153 -13.25 11.27 18.16
N GLN A 154 -12.86 11.85 17.03
CA GLN A 154 -13.54 11.63 15.76
C GLN A 154 -13.33 10.19 15.26
N ILE A 155 -12.12 9.63 15.42
CA ILE A 155 -11.85 8.22 15.08
C ILE A 155 -12.66 7.27 15.95
N ALA A 156 -12.82 7.58 17.24
CA ALA A 156 -13.66 6.84 18.16
C ALA A 156 -15.12 6.79 17.68
N THR A 157 -15.63 7.93 17.18
CA THR A 157 -16.96 8.02 16.55
C THR A 157 -17.05 7.13 15.30
N VAL A 158 -16.02 7.11 14.45
CA VAL A 158 -16.00 6.23 13.25
C VAL A 158 -16.03 4.75 13.63
N LEU A 159 -15.24 4.37 14.64
CA LEU A 159 -15.04 2.97 15.04
C LEU A 159 -16.10 2.46 16.03
N ASP A 160 -17.02 3.34 16.48
CA ASP A 160 -17.99 3.07 17.54
C ASP A 160 -17.28 2.55 18.81
N THR A 161 -16.35 3.35 19.34
CA THR A 161 -15.52 2.95 20.48
C THR A 161 -15.10 4.16 21.30
N ALA A 162 -14.38 3.93 22.43
CA ALA A 162 -13.79 5.02 23.21
C ALA A 162 -12.50 5.55 22.57
N PRO A 163 -12.14 6.86 22.73
CA PRO A 163 -10.92 7.46 22.19
C PRO A 163 -9.64 6.72 22.61
N ALA A 164 -9.58 6.24 23.86
CA ALA A 164 -8.47 5.44 24.36
C ALA A 164 -8.27 4.13 23.58
N ASN A 165 -9.38 3.50 23.12
CA ASN A 165 -9.30 2.29 22.31
C ASN A 165 -8.89 2.61 20.87
N ALA A 166 -9.38 3.69 20.28
CA ALA A 166 -8.92 4.17 18.96
C ALA A 166 -7.40 4.42 18.95
N LYS A 167 -6.87 5.06 20.01
CA LYS A 167 -5.42 5.24 20.21
C LYS A 167 -4.67 3.92 20.30
N LYS A 168 -5.20 2.91 21.04
CA LYS A 168 -4.60 1.57 21.11
C LYS A 168 -4.58 0.87 19.76
N LEU A 169 -5.64 1.01 18.95
CA LEU A 169 -5.70 0.41 17.62
C LEU A 169 -4.65 1.01 16.67
N ALA A 170 -4.51 2.35 16.66
CA ALA A 170 -3.46 3.02 15.88
C ALA A 170 -2.05 2.61 16.35
N SER A 171 -1.82 2.52 17.66
CA SER A 171 -0.54 2.06 18.22
C SER A 171 -0.22 0.61 17.80
N ARG A 172 -1.19 -0.31 17.87
CA ARG A 172 -1.01 -1.69 17.40
C ARG A 172 -0.77 -1.77 15.90
N ALA A 173 -1.41 -0.88 15.12
CA ALA A 173 -1.14 -0.79 13.68
C ALA A 173 0.30 -0.38 13.42
N ARG A 174 0.80 0.69 14.07
CA ARG A 174 2.20 1.13 13.96
C ARG A 174 3.18 0.00 14.30
N LEU A 175 2.92 -0.73 15.40
CA LEU A 175 3.76 -1.88 15.78
C LEU A 175 3.76 -2.98 14.70
N ARG A 176 2.61 -3.26 14.06
CA ARG A 176 2.55 -4.25 12.98
C ARG A 176 3.23 -3.78 11.70
N LEU A 177 3.17 -2.49 11.40
CA LEU A 177 3.78 -1.89 10.22
C LEU A 177 5.28 -1.67 10.37
N GLY A 178 5.75 -1.40 11.60
CA GLY A 178 7.13 -1.04 11.93
C GLY A 178 7.68 -1.83 13.12
N ALA A 179 7.23 -3.09 13.38
CA ALA A 179 7.81 -3.88 14.46
C ALA A 179 9.28 -4.19 14.16
N PRO A 180 10.24 -3.65 14.95
CA PRO A 180 11.63 -4.02 14.80
C PRO A 180 11.75 -5.51 15.15
N GLY A 181 12.02 -6.33 14.15
CA GLY A 181 12.62 -7.62 14.36
C GLY A 181 14.09 -7.36 14.67
N ALA A 182 14.65 -7.96 15.70
CA ALA A 182 16.10 -7.97 15.89
C ALA A 182 16.73 -8.68 14.67
N GLU A 183 17.17 -7.90 13.69
CA GLU A 183 17.77 -8.45 12.47
C GLU A 183 19.26 -8.12 12.41
N PRO A 184 20.11 -9.06 11.92
CA PRO A 184 21.54 -8.89 11.89
C PRO A 184 21.96 -7.77 10.95
N ARG A 185 23.14 -7.16 11.19
CA ARG A 185 23.78 -6.15 10.32
C ARG A 185 23.95 -6.60 8.86
N GLU A 186 23.98 -7.89 8.58
CA GLU A 186 23.97 -8.47 7.23
C GLU A 186 22.76 -8.04 6.40
N THR A 187 21.60 -7.88 7.04
CA THR A 187 20.34 -7.54 6.35
C THR A 187 20.38 -6.15 5.70
N ALA A 188 21.09 -5.18 6.31
CA ALA A 188 21.26 -3.85 5.71
C ALA A 188 22.18 -3.89 4.45
N GLY A 189 23.15 -4.79 4.43
CA GLY A 189 23.99 -5.06 3.24
C GLY A 189 23.16 -5.71 2.13
N HIS A 190 22.35 -6.69 2.48
CA HIS A 190 21.47 -7.39 1.56
C HIS A 190 20.39 -6.49 0.99
N ALA A 191 19.79 -5.58 1.81
CA ALA A 191 18.84 -4.58 1.33
C ALA A 191 19.39 -3.74 0.20
N ARG A 192 20.64 -3.25 0.34
CA ARG A 192 21.32 -2.47 -0.71
C ARG A 192 21.52 -3.25 -2.00
N ILE A 193 21.78 -4.55 -1.91
CA ILE A 193 21.92 -5.42 -3.10
C ILE A 193 20.56 -5.58 -3.79
N VAL A 194 19.48 -5.79 -3.04
CA VAL A 194 18.12 -5.88 -3.59
C VAL A 194 17.70 -4.57 -4.25
N ASP A 195 17.95 -3.43 -3.61
CA ASP A 195 17.66 -2.10 -4.17
C ASP A 195 18.44 -1.86 -5.46
N ALA A 196 19.74 -2.18 -5.47
CA ALA A 196 20.60 -2.06 -6.65
C ALA A 196 20.12 -2.98 -7.80
N PHE A 197 19.70 -4.21 -7.48
CA PHE A 197 19.16 -5.14 -8.47
C PHE A 197 17.86 -4.61 -9.08
N LEU A 198 16.90 -4.17 -8.27
CA LEU A 198 15.63 -3.61 -8.76
C LEU A 198 15.84 -2.32 -9.56
N ALA A 199 16.78 -1.47 -9.14
CA ALA A 199 17.13 -0.25 -9.89
C ALA A 199 17.72 -0.57 -11.26
N ALA A 200 18.68 -1.51 -11.33
CA ALA A 200 19.28 -1.96 -12.59
C ALA A 200 18.24 -2.64 -13.50
N ALA A 201 17.35 -3.46 -12.93
CA ALA A 201 16.29 -4.13 -13.67
C ALA A 201 15.28 -3.13 -14.26
N ARG A 202 14.89 -2.10 -13.51
CA ARG A 202 14.01 -1.01 -14.00
C ARG A 202 14.65 -0.19 -15.11
N GLY A 203 15.97 0.07 -14.99
CA GLY A 203 16.73 0.80 -16.00
C GLY A 203 17.13 -0.04 -17.21
N GLY A 204 16.89 -1.36 -17.21
CA GLY A 204 17.33 -2.27 -18.27
C GLY A 204 18.86 -2.42 -18.37
N ASP A 205 19.58 -2.14 -17.30
CA ASP A 205 21.05 -2.20 -17.22
C ASP A 205 21.52 -3.65 -17.03
N ILE A 206 21.67 -4.36 -18.14
CA ILE A 206 22.06 -5.77 -18.16
C ILE A 206 23.43 -6.01 -17.53
N ASP A 207 24.40 -5.13 -17.80
CA ASP A 207 25.77 -5.32 -17.29
C ASP A 207 25.79 -5.11 -15.77
N ARG A 208 25.03 -4.16 -15.26
CA ARG A 208 24.87 -3.97 -13.83
C ARG A 208 24.17 -5.16 -13.16
N LEU A 209 23.14 -5.71 -13.79
CA LEU A 209 22.47 -6.92 -13.29
C LEU A 209 23.44 -8.10 -13.22
N VAL A 210 24.21 -8.34 -14.28
CA VAL A 210 25.23 -9.40 -14.31
C VAL A 210 26.25 -9.22 -13.20
N ALA A 211 26.71 -7.98 -12.93
CA ALA A 211 27.68 -7.69 -11.88
C ALA A 211 27.14 -7.97 -10.45
N LEU A 212 25.83 -7.81 -10.23
CA LEU A 212 25.17 -8.06 -8.95
C LEU A 212 24.88 -9.54 -8.67
N MET A 213 24.93 -10.38 -9.70
CA MET A 213 24.63 -11.81 -9.61
C MET A 213 25.91 -12.65 -9.61
N ALA A 214 25.87 -13.80 -8.96
CA ALA A 214 26.91 -14.82 -9.10
C ALA A 214 26.87 -15.41 -10.52
N PRO A 215 28.02 -15.81 -11.12
CA PRO A 215 28.05 -16.38 -12.47
C PRO A 215 27.08 -17.56 -12.67
N GLY A 216 26.94 -18.42 -11.66
CA GLY A 216 26.03 -19.57 -11.66
C GLY A 216 24.69 -19.30 -10.96
N VAL A 217 24.21 -18.05 -10.94
CA VAL A 217 22.92 -17.71 -10.33
C VAL A 217 21.78 -18.56 -10.91
N VAL A 218 20.88 -18.97 -10.04
CA VAL A 218 19.66 -19.72 -10.40
C VAL A 218 18.44 -18.86 -10.11
N ARG A 219 17.62 -18.63 -11.13
CA ARG A 219 16.30 -18.03 -10.98
C ARG A 219 15.23 -19.10 -11.14
N THR A 220 14.35 -19.25 -10.12
CA THR A 220 13.17 -20.10 -10.19
C THR A 220 11.90 -19.26 -10.11
N VAL A 221 10.82 -19.72 -10.77
CA VAL A 221 9.51 -19.05 -10.75
C VAL A 221 8.39 -20.07 -10.65
N ASP A 222 7.35 -19.73 -9.88
CA ASP A 222 6.10 -20.51 -9.85
C ASP A 222 5.51 -20.58 -11.27
N PRO A 223 5.23 -21.80 -11.81
CA PRO A 223 4.71 -21.97 -13.15
C PRO A 223 3.43 -21.16 -13.44
N ARG A 224 2.64 -20.86 -12.43
CA ARG A 224 1.40 -20.07 -12.55
C ARG A 224 1.64 -18.58 -12.80
N LEU A 225 2.86 -18.09 -12.58
CA LEU A 225 3.24 -16.69 -12.81
C LEU A 225 3.83 -16.43 -14.20
N VAL A 226 4.06 -17.48 -14.98
CA VAL A 226 4.60 -17.39 -16.33
C VAL A 226 3.65 -17.98 -17.35
N ARG A 227 3.83 -17.61 -18.62
CA ARG A 227 3.03 -18.18 -19.72
C ARG A 227 3.37 -19.66 -19.87
N GLU A 228 2.39 -20.42 -20.34
CA GLU A 228 2.58 -21.82 -20.67
C GLU A 228 3.78 -22.01 -21.63
N GLY A 229 4.65 -22.95 -21.32
CA GLY A 229 5.87 -23.22 -22.08
C GLY A 229 7.07 -22.31 -21.74
N ALA A 230 6.92 -21.30 -20.87
CA ALA A 230 8.05 -20.52 -20.43
C ALA A 230 8.92 -21.28 -19.41
N ALA A 231 10.25 -21.02 -19.41
CA ALA A 231 11.17 -21.65 -18.49
C ALA A 231 10.87 -21.26 -17.04
N THR A 232 10.63 -22.24 -16.18
CA THR A 232 10.44 -22.03 -14.73
C THR A 232 11.76 -21.94 -13.97
N GLU A 233 12.87 -22.35 -14.58
CA GLU A 233 14.21 -22.23 -14.05
C GLU A 233 15.15 -21.68 -15.13
N VAL A 234 15.99 -20.71 -14.78
CA VAL A 234 17.01 -20.14 -15.65
C VAL A 234 18.33 -20.04 -14.89
N LEU A 235 19.40 -20.46 -15.55
CA LEU A 235 20.75 -20.52 -15.00
C LEU A 235 21.68 -19.51 -15.70
N GLY A 236 22.51 -18.87 -14.89
CA GLY A 236 23.57 -17.98 -15.39
C GLY A 236 23.15 -16.50 -15.42
N ALA A 237 24.07 -15.65 -14.97
CA ALA A 237 23.82 -14.24 -14.75
C ALA A 237 23.35 -13.49 -16.02
N ARG A 238 23.96 -13.77 -17.16
CA ARG A 238 23.61 -13.10 -18.43
C ARG A 238 22.22 -13.50 -18.92
N GLN A 239 21.89 -14.81 -18.89
CA GLN A 239 20.59 -15.28 -19.32
C GLN A 239 19.46 -14.74 -18.44
N VAL A 240 19.67 -14.75 -17.12
CA VAL A 240 18.74 -14.18 -16.15
C VAL A 240 18.55 -12.67 -16.36
N ALA A 241 19.65 -11.93 -16.61
CA ALA A 241 19.59 -10.49 -16.86
C ALA A 241 18.84 -10.15 -18.16
N GLU A 242 19.08 -10.90 -19.23
CA GLU A 242 18.39 -10.70 -20.51
C GLU A 242 16.89 -10.98 -20.41
N GLU A 243 16.51 -11.98 -19.62
CA GLU A 243 15.12 -12.34 -19.39
C GLU A 243 14.32 -11.28 -18.61
N THR A 244 14.99 -10.47 -17.77
CA THR A 244 14.30 -9.42 -17.00
C THR A 244 13.59 -8.41 -17.89
N ARG A 245 14.02 -8.20 -19.13
CA ARG A 245 13.38 -7.31 -20.10
C ARG A 245 11.93 -7.68 -20.42
N TYR A 246 11.60 -8.97 -20.37
CA TYR A 246 10.24 -9.45 -20.66
C TYR A 246 9.26 -9.20 -19.49
N PHE A 247 9.78 -8.76 -18.34
CA PHE A 247 9.00 -8.55 -17.12
C PHE A 247 9.07 -7.10 -16.62
N ALA A 248 9.35 -6.15 -17.51
CA ALA A 248 9.55 -4.73 -17.17
C ALA A 248 8.40 -4.16 -16.30
N ASP A 249 7.14 -4.40 -16.67
CA ASP A 249 5.98 -3.91 -15.94
C ASP A 249 5.92 -4.46 -14.50
N ARG A 250 6.20 -5.75 -14.32
CA ARG A 250 6.26 -6.39 -13.00
C ARG A 250 7.41 -5.84 -12.16
N ILE A 251 8.55 -5.56 -12.81
CA ILE A 251 9.71 -4.97 -12.14
C ILE A 251 9.41 -3.54 -11.68
N HIS A 252 8.69 -2.76 -12.49
CA HIS A 252 8.26 -1.41 -12.09
C HIS A 252 7.27 -1.46 -10.92
N ALA A 253 6.41 -2.47 -10.86
CA ALA A 253 5.49 -2.70 -9.77
C ALA A 253 6.13 -3.36 -8.53
N SER A 254 7.43 -3.67 -8.55
CA SER A 254 8.13 -4.29 -7.42
C SER A 254 8.52 -3.27 -6.37
N VAL A 255 8.38 -3.64 -5.10
CA VAL A 255 8.85 -2.87 -3.95
C VAL A 255 9.80 -3.72 -3.10
N PRO A 256 10.97 -3.17 -2.71
CA PRO A 256 11.92 -3.87 -1.86
C PRO A 256 11.33 -4.06 -0.46
N MET A 257 11.35 -5.28 0.04
CA MET A 257 10.78 -5.65 1.33
C MET A 257 11.53 -6.87 1.89
N LEU A 258 11.50 -7.03 3.22
CA LEU A 258 11.78 -8.31 3.84
C LEU A 258 10.58 -9.23 3.59
N VAL A 259 10.86 -10.41 3.05
CA VAL A 259 9.86 -11.45 2.79
C VAL A 259 10.22 -12.68 3.60
N ASN A 260 9.35 -13.08 4.53
CA ASN A 260 9.57 -14.22 5.42
C ASN A 260 10.92 -14.14 6.17
N GLY A 261 11.29 -12.91 6.61
CA GLY A 261 12.52 -12.63 7.33
C GLY A 261 13.79 -12.50 6.48
N GLY A 262 13.73 -12.79 5.20
CA GLY A 262 14.86 -12.66 4.26
C GLY A 262 14.76 -11.44 3.33
N PRO A 263 15.89 -11.05 2.70
CA PRO A 263 15.91 -9.98 1.72
C PRO A 263 15.06 -10.36 0.50
N GLY A 264 14.20 -9.45 0.04
CA GLY A 264 13.28 -9.74 -1.04
C GLY A 264 12.60 -8.50 -1.60
N ALA A 265 11.57 -8.75 -2.40
CA ALA A 265 10.67 -7.74 -2.92
C ALA A 265 9.25 -8.31 -3.07
N VAL A 266 8.27 -7.45 -3.10
CA VAL A 266 6.90 -7.80 -3.47
C VAL A 266 6.55 -7.12 -4.79
N ILE A 267 6.06 -7.89 -5.74
CA ILE A 267 5.46 -7.36 -6.96
C ILE A 267 4.02 -7.01 -6.63
N ALA A 268 3.66 -5.74 -6.75
CA ALA A 268 2.35 -5.24 -6.35
C ALA A 268 1.80 -4.20 -7.35
N PRO A 269 1.33 -4.62 -8.53
CA PRO A 269 0.68 -3.73 -9.48
C PRO A 269 -0.56 -3.09 -8.84
N GLY A 270 -0.76 -1.79 -9.05
CA GLY A 270 -1.83 -1.03 -8.40
C GLY A 270 -1.79 -1.02 -6.86
N GLY A 271 -0.71 -1.52 -6.24
CA GLY A 271 -0.61 -1.71 -4.79
C GLY A 271 -1.12 -3.07 -4.30
N HIS A 272 -1.57 -3.96 -5.20
CA HIS A 272 -2.11 -5.29 -4.89
C HIS A 272 -1.02 -6.35 -5.00
N PRO A 273 -0.73 -7.12 -3.93
CA PRO A 273 0.28 -8.16 -3.97
C PRO A 273 -0.03 -9.22 -5.04
N LEU A 274 0.97 -9.52 -5.87
CA LEU A 274 0.93 -10.57 -6.89
C LEU A 274 1.91 -11.69 -6.56
N ALA A 275 3.16 -11.33 -6.29
CA ALA A 275 4.24 -12.29 -6.11
C ALA A 275 5.30 -11.76 -5.14
N CYS A 276 6.03 -12.70 -4.55
CA CYS A 276 7.21 -12.44 -3.73
C CYS A 276 8.48 -12.84 -4.49
N LEU A 277 9.51 -11.99 -4.44
CA LEU A 277 10.88 -12.32 -4.77
C LEU A 277 11.65 -12.55 -3.48
N ARG A 278 12.35 -13.66 -3.37
CA ARG A 278 13.27 -13.95 -2.26
C ARG A 278 14.67 -14.15 -2.81
N PHE A 279 15.66 -13.48 -2.22
CA PHE A 279 17.04 -13.51 -2.66
C PHE A 279 17.90 -14.30 -1.67
N ALA A 280 18.67 -15.25 -2.16
CA ALA A 280 19.80 -15.83 -1.44
C ALA A 280 21.08 -15.12 -1.88
N ILE A 281 21.72 -14.44 -0.95
CA ILE A 281 22.92 -13.65 -1.19
C ILE A 281 24.10 -14.36 -0.53
N ALA A 282 25.16 -14.58 -1.31
CA ALA A 282 26.42 -15.15 -0.87
C ALA A 282 27.57 -14.32 -1.44
N ASP A 283 28.59 -14.07 -0.65
CA ASP A 283 29.79 -13.29 -1.05
C ASP A 283 29.45 -11.94 -1.69
N GLY A 284 28.42 -11.27 -1.19
CA GLY A 284 27.97 -9.97 -1.68
C GLY A 284 27.30 -10.00 -3.05
N ARG A 285 26.91 -11.17 -3.56
CA ARG A 285 26.20 -11.36 -4.83
C ARG A 285 24.97 -12.23 -4.67
N ILE A 286 24.00 -12.04 -5.57
CA ILE A 286 22.80 -12.87 -5.63
C ILE A 286 23.17 -14.23 -6.21
N ALA A 287 23.14 -15.28 -5.38
CA ALA A 287 23.44 -16.65 -5.79
C ALA A 287 22.18 -17.39 -6.29
N ARG A 288 21.02 -17.05 -5.78
CA ARG A 288 19.71 -17.58 -6.19
C ARG A 288 18.62 -16.55 -5.92
N PHE A 289 17.59 -16.56 -6.72
CA PHE A 289 16.33 -15.93 -6.34
C PHE A 289 15.12 -16.71 -6.83
N GLU A 290 14.09 -16.66 -6.02
CA GLU A 290 12.84 -17.36 -6.26
C GLU A 290 11.71 -16.37 -6.41
N ILE A 291 10.84 -16.60 -7.37
CA ILE A 291 9.61 -15.83 -7.60
C ILE A 291 8.44 -16.74 -7.31
N THR A 292 7.72 -16.48 -6.23
CA THR A 292 6.56 -17.27 -5.82
C THR A 292 5.30 -16.41 -5.80
N ARG A 293 4.13 -17.00 -5.98
CA ARG A 293 2.87 -16.27 -5.75
C ARG A 293 2.82 -15.74 -4.32
N PHE A 294 2.30 -14.53 -4.17
CA PHE A 294 2.05 -13.98 -2.84
C PHE A 294 0.97 -14.81 -2.13
N ARG A 295 1.21 -15.11 -0.86
CA ARG A 295 0.26 -15.85 0.00
C ARG A 295 -0.15 -14.98 1.18
N PRO A 296 -1.38 -15.14 1.72
CA PRO A 296 -1.83 -14.37 2.88
C PRO A 296 -0.98 -14.56 4.14
N ASP A 297 -0.30 -15.68 4.27
CA ASP A 297 0.60 -16.02 5.37
C ASP A 297 2.05 -15.54 5.17
N ASP A 298 2.40 -15.04 3.98
CA ASP A 298 3.73 -14.45 3.78
C ASP A 298 3.93 -13.26 4.71
N SER A 299 5.02 -13.27 5.46
CA SER A 299 5.43 -12.13 6.29
C SER A 299 6.17 -11.11 5.45
N VAL A 300 5.70 -9.86 5.44
CA VAL A 300 6.36 -8.77 4.71
C VAL A 300 6.59 -7.56 5.62
N ARG A 301 7.78 -6.92 5.51
CA ARG A 301 8.19 -5.74 6.27
C ARG A 301 9.05 -4.82 5.41
N ARG A 302 9.14 -3.54 5.77
CA ARG A 302 10.05 -2.60 5.10
C ARG A 302 11.50 -2.85 5.52
N PHE A 303 12.45 -2.57 4.61
CA PHE A 303 13.87 -2.49 4.97
C PHE A 303 14.20 -1.27 5.85
N SER A 304 13.43 -0.18 5.75
CA SER A 304 13.61 1.02 6.57
C SER A 304 13.26 0.82 8.06
N ASP A 305 12.67 -0.30 8.40
CA ASP A 305 12.31 -0.66 9.78
C ASP A 305 13.47 -1.40 10.48
N LEU A 306 14.64 -1.43 9.85
CA LEU A 306 15.88 -1.92 10.42
C LEU A 306 16.54 -0.81 11.25
N PRO A 307 17.03 -1.14 12.49
CA PRO A 307 17.73 -0.18 13.35
C PRO A 307 19.06 0.29 12.75
#